data_d2cac3745d94252aaafaa734d791d134
#
_entry.id   d2cac3745d94252aaafaa734d791d134
#
_cell.length_a   1.000
_cell.length_b   1.000
_cell.length_c   1.000
_cell.angle_alpha   90.00
_cell.angle_beta   90.00
_cell.angle_gamma   90.00
#
_symmetry.space_group_name_H-M   'P 1'
#
loop_
_entity.id
_entity.type
_entity.pdbx_description
1 polymer ?
#
loop_
_entity_poly.entity_id
_entity_poly.type
_entity_poly.pdbx_seq_one_letter_code
_entity_poly.pdbx_strand_id
1 'polypeptide(L)'
;LKIDFMEVFFMSDFKEINITELTASPYNLFNKDWALLTAGNSEKFNTMTVSWGGVGILWNKNVATVYVRKSRYTLEFIDKFDHFSLTFGGDSMRKALTFCGKNSGRDYDKVKETGITPLFDEKVPYFKEGKLILICKKLYRQEMNAESFIDKDIIDKCYSDNDYHIIVIGEIEKALIKE
;
A
#
# COMPACT_ATOMS: atom_id res chain seq x y z
N LEU A 1 -23.41 -24.16 -10.01
CA LEU A 1 -22.70 -22.91 -9.95
C LEU A 1 -23.41 -22.01 -8.94
N LYS A 2 -22.93 -21.97 -7.70
CA LYS A 2 -23.31 -20.93 -6.74
C LYS A 2 -22.35 -19.77 -6.99
N ILE A 3 -22.78 -18.77 -7.75
CA ILE A 3 -22.16 -17.45 -7.77
C ILE A 3 -22.51 -16.85 -6.41
N ASP A 4 -21.51 -16.61 -5.58
CA ASP A 4 -21.71 -16.09 -4.24
C ASP A 4 -22.25 -14.66 -4.38
N PHE A 5 -23.51 -14.45 -4.03
CA PHE A 5 -24.21 -13.16 -4.13
C PHE A 5 -23.50 -12.02 -3.33
N MET A 6 -22.56 -12.37 -2.46
CA MET A 6 -21.77 -11.38 -1.72
C MET A 6 -20.69 -10.69 -2.56
N GLU A 7 -20.07 -11.35 -3.54
CA GLU A 7 -19.05 -10.72 -4.39
C GLU A 7 -19.63 -9.64 -5.32
N VAL A 8 -20.85 -9.85 -5.84
CA VAL A 8 -21.49 -8.91 -6.78
C VAL A 8 -21.93 -7.60 -6.09
N PHE A 9 -22.20 -7.64 -4.78
CA PHE A 9 -22.68 -6.45 -4.06
C PHE A 9 -21.56 -5.47 -3.65
N PHE A 10 -20.31 -5.95 -3.51
CA PHE A 10 -19.18 -5.12 -3.06
C PHE A 10 -18.41 -4.43 -4.18
N MET A 11 -18.52 -4.88 -5.44
CA MET A 11 -17.92 -4.19 -6.58
C MET A 11 -18.66 -2.90 -6.98
N SER A 12 -19.90 -2.69 -6.47
CA SER A 12 -20.72 -1.52 -6.80
C SER A 12 -20.26 -0.21 -6.14
N ASP A 13 -19.43 -0.29 -5.08
CA ASP A 13 -18.96 0.90 -4.34
C ASP A 13 -17.72 1.56 -4.99
N PHE A 14 -17.09 0.92 -5.97
CA PHE A 14 -15.88 1.41 -6.62
C PHE A 14 -16.02 1.43 -8.14
N LYS A 15 -15.54 2.53 -8.73
CA LYS A 15 -15.41 2.70 -10.17
C LYS A 15 -13.95 2.63 -10.57
N GLU A 16 -13.64 1.83 -11.58
CA GLU A 16 -12.31 1.84 -12.20
C GLU A 16 -12.11 3.09 -13.03
N ILE A 17 -10.97 3.74 -12.88
CA ILE A 17 -10.56 4.91 -13.63
C ILE A 17 -9.22 4.70 -14.32
N ASN A 18 -8.95 5.47 -15.36
CA ASN A 18 -7.61 5.60 -15.86
C ASN A 18 -6.78 6.42 -14.87
N ILE A 19 -5.67 5.87 -14.36
CA ILE A 19 -4.83 6.55 -13.36
C ILE A 19 -4.31 7.91 -13.84
N THR A 20 -4.19 8.14 -15.14
CA THR A 20 -3.76 9.43 -15.70
C THR A 20 -4.82 10.54 -15.53
N GLU A 21 -6.06 10.18 -15.21
CA GLU A 21 -7.15 11.11 -14.93
C GLU A 21 -7.22 11.49 -13.43
N LEU A 22 -6.35 10.91 -12.60
CA LEU A 22 -6.30 11.22 -11.17
C LEU A 22 -5.91 12.69 -10.95
N THR A 23 -6.82 13.45 -10.36
CA THR A 23 -6.61 14.87 -10.02
C THR A 23 -6.00 15.10 -8.64
N ALA A 24 -5.94 14.06 -7.81
CA ALA A 24 -5.36 14.14 -6.48
C ALA A 24 -3.84 14.41 -6.55
N SER A 25 -3.38 15.38 -5.74
CA SER A 25 -1.93 15.64 -5.63
C SER A 25 -1.20 14.46 -5.00
N PRO A 26 -0.16 13.90 -5.64
CA PRO A 26 0.67 12.84 -5.06
C PRO A 26 1.26 13.21 -3.70
N TYR A 27 1.61 14.48 -3.51
CA TYR A 27 2.10 14.99 -2.21
C TYR A 27 1.04 14.87 -1.11
N ASN A 28 -0.22 15.18 -1.42
CA ASN A 28 -1.31 15.05 -0.45
C ASN A 28 -1.61 13.58 -0.15
N LEU A 29 -1.61 12.73 -1.17
CA LEU A 29 -1.84 11.29 -1.00
C LEU A 29 -0.87 10.67 0.02
N PHE A 30 0.42 10.95 -0.10
CA PHE A 30 1.41 10.35 0.80
C PHE A 30 1.63 11.15 2.08
N ASN A 31 1.68 12.49 2.03
CA ASN A 31 2.00 13.30 3.21
C ASN A 31 0.82 13.54 4.15
N LYS A 32 -0.40 13.63 3.60
CA LYS A 32 -1.61 13.92 4.38
C LYS A 32 -2.50 12.70 4.56
N ASP A 33 -2.88 12.05 3.46
CA ASP A 33 -3.87 10.98 3.51
C ASP A 33 -3.27 9.68 4.06
N TRP A 34 -2.00 9.40 3.71
CA TRP A 34 -1.32 8.14 3.93
C TRP A 34 -2.04 6.97 3.24
N ALA A 35 -1.36 5.85 3.10
CA ALA A 35 -1.98 4.66 2.55
C ALA A 35 -1.77 3.45 3.45
N LEU A 36 -2.72 2.51 3.40
CA LEU A 36 -2.47 1.13 3.78
C LEU A 36 -1.84 0.41 2.60
N LEU A 37 -0.58 0.01 2.77
CA LEU A 37 0.13 -0.88 1.85
C LEU A 37 -0.17 -2.32 2.26
N THR A 38 -0.79 -3.08 1.36
CA THR A 38 -1.24 -4.45 1.62
C THR A 38 -0.64 -5.41 0.61
N ALA A 39 -0.20 -6.56 1.06
CA ALA A 39 0.26 -7.66 0.21
C ALA A 39 -0.20 -9.00 0.79
N GLY A 40 -0.40 -9.99 -0.08
CA GLY A 40 -0.93 -11.31 0.26
C GLY A 40 -2.10 -11.71 -0.62
N ASN A 41 -2.90 -12.66 -0.14
CA ASN A 41 -4.08 -13.17 -0.81
C ASN A 41 -5.24 -13.34 0.19
N SER A 42 -6.35 -13.95 -0.23
CA SER A 42 -7.52 -14.19 0.61
C SER A 42 -7.27 -15.13 1.79
N GLU A 43 -6.26 -16.00 1.72
CA GLU A 43 -5.91 -16.91 2.81
C GLU A 43 -5.05 -16.22 3.87
N LYS A 44 -4.10 -15.41 3.42
CA LYS A 44 -3.19 -14.70 4.33
C LYS A 44 -2.65 -13.42 3.69
N PHE A 45 -2.81 -12.32 4.37
CA PHE A 45 -2.28 -11.02 3.98
C PHE A 45 -1.83 -10.24 5.20
N ASN A 46 -1.06 -9.19 4.96
CA ASN A 46 -0.74 -8.20 5.96
C ASN A 46 -0.78 -6.79 5.38
N THR A 47 -1.03 -5.81 6.23
CA THR A 47 -1.08 -4.40 5.87
C THR A 47 -0.22 -3.56 6.81
N MET A 48 0.32 -2.46 6.30
CA MET A 48 1.03 -1.45 7.07
C MET A 48 0.75 -0.07 6.51
N THR A 49 0.94 0.95 7.32
CA THR A 49 0.83 2.33 6.85
C THR A 49 2.11 2.78 6.19
N VAL A 50 1.96 3.44 5.04
CA VAL A 50 3.02 4.17 4.36
C VAL A 50 2.62 5.63 4.18
N SER A 51 3.58 6.52 4.45
CA SER A 51 3.48 7.97 4.26
C SER A 51 4.60 8.51 3.36
N TRP A 52 5.49 7.64 2.94
CA TRP A 52 6.55 7.93 1.98
C TRP A 52 6.33 7.11 0.71
N GLY A 53 6.37 7.78 -0.41
CA GLY A 53 6.12 7.16 -1.71
C GLY A 53 5.87 8.18 -2.80
N GLY A 54 5.43 7.71 -3.93
CA GLY A 54 5.06 8.54 -5.06
C GLY A 54 4.37 7.74 -6.15
N VAL A 55 3.75 8.45 -7.07
CA VAL A 55 3.20 7.90 -8.32
C VAL A 55 3.76 8.71 -9.49
N GLY A 56 3.99 8.06 -10.61
CA GLY A 56 4.56 8.72 -11.77
C GLY A 56 4.80 7.76 -12.94
N ILE A 57 5.70 8.16 -13.83
CA ILE A 57 6.06 7.38 -15.02
C ILE A 57 7.48 6.85 -14.87
N LEU A 58 7.63 5.54 -15.04
CA LEU A 58 8.93 4.89 -15.16
C LEU A 58 8.81 3.72 -16.15
N TRP A 59 9.81 3.53 -17.03
CA TRP A 59 9.79 2.52 -18.10
C TRP A 59 8.55 2.60 -19.01
N ASN A 60 8.07 3.81 -19.28
CA ASN A 60 6.82 4.07 -20.01
C ASN A 60 5.56 3.43 -19.38
N LYS A 61 5.58 3.21 -18.05
CA LYS A 61 4.49 2.63 -17.28
C LYS A 61 4.05 3.60 -16.18
N ASN A 62 2.77 3.57 -15.85
CA ASN A 62 2.25 4.21 -14.65
C ASN A 62 2.70 3.40 -13.43
N VAL A 63 3.48 3.98 -12.55
CA VAL A 63 4.05 3.27 -11.41
C VAL A 63 3.73 3.94 -10.09
N ALA A 64 3.64 3.13 -9.03
CA ALA A 64 3.71 3.56 -7.65
C ALA A 64 5.04 3.09 -7.04
N THR A 65 5.71 3.98 -6.31
CA THR A 65 6.92 3.68 -5.55
C THR A 65 6.60 3.76 -4.07
N VAL A 66 6.97 2.74 -3.31
CA VAL A 66 6.81 2.69 -1.85
C VAL A 66 8.11 2.29 -1.18
N TYR A 67 8.26 2.69 0.09
CA TYR A 67 9.44 2.44 0.90
C TYR A 67 9.05 1.63 2.12
N VAL A 68 9.62 0.43 2.27
CA VAL A 68 9.27 -0.53 3.31
C VAL A 68 10.51 -0.88 4.12
N ARG A 69 10.51 -0.61 5.45
CA ARG A 69 11.64 -0.99 6.31
C ARG A 69 11.78 -2.50 6.41
N LYS A 70 13.01 -2.99 6.54
CA LYS A 70 13.30 -4.44 6.66
C LYS A 70 12.60 -5.08 7.85
N SER A 71 12.43 -4.36 8.93
CA SER A 71 11.74 -4.82 10.14
C SER A 71 10.24 -5.04 9.98
N ARG A 72 9.61 -4.48 8.93
CA ARG A 72 8.15 -4.55 8.74
C ARG A 72 7.69 -5.92 8.28
N TYR A 73 6.72 -6.49 9.01
CA TYR A 73 6.14 -7.80 8.67
C TYR A 73 5.53 -7.85 7.27
N THR A 74 4.96 -6.74 6.79
CA THR A 74 4.40 -6.66 5.42
C THR A 74 5.45 -6.94 4.34
N LEU A 75 6.75 -6.71 4.61
CA LEU A 75 7.81 -6.99 3.66
C LEU A 75 7.88 -8.48 3.28
N GLU A 76 7.64 -9.40 4.22
CA GLU A 76 7.60 -10.83 3.94
C GLU A 76 6.52 -11.19 2.91
N PHE A 77 5.38 -10.48 2.95
CA PHE A 77 4.30 -10.66 1.98
C PHE A 77 4.65 -10.03 0.63
N ILE A 78 5.24 -8.83 0.63
CA ILE A 78 5.71 -8.18 -0.60
C ILE A 78 6.77 -9.06 -1.30
N ASP A 79 7.66 -9.68 -0.55
CA ASP A 79 8.70 -10.56 -1.12
C ASP A 79 8.10 -11.85 -1.70
N LYS A 80 7.03 -12.36 -1.09
CA LYS A 80 6.38 -13.63 -1.48
C LYS A 80 5.38 -13.49 -2.63
N PHE A 81 4.65 -12.37 -2.72
CA PHE A 81 3.56 -12.17 -3.69
C PHE A 81 3.94 -11.14 -4.76
N ASP A 82 3.37 -11.28 -5.95
CA ASP A 82 3.70 -10.43 -7.10
C ASP A 82 3.01 -9.07 -7.07
N HIS A 83 1.93 -8.93 -6.30
CA HIS A 83 1.12 -7.73 -6.24
C HIS A 83 1.08 -7.13 -4.84
N PHE A 84 0.88 -5.82 -4.80
CA PHE A 84 0.51 -5.07 -3.61
C PHE A 84 -0.58 -4.06 -3.93
N SER A 85 -1.34 -3.66 -2.94
CA SER A 85 -2.31 -2.56 -3.06
C SER A 85 -1.95 -1.38 -2.18
N LEU A 86 -2.38 -0.19 -2.59
CA LEU A 86 -2.38 1.03 -1.80
C LEU A 86 -3.82 1.50 -1.63
N THR A 87 -4.29 1.53 -0.38
CA THR A 87 -5.61 2.05 -0.03
C THR A 87 -5.47 3.41 0.64
N PHE A 88 -5.89 4.47 -0.05
CA PHE A 88 -5.92 5.83 0.47
C PHE A 88 -7.34 6.16 0.94
N GLY A 89 -7.50 6.53 2.20
CA GLY A 89 -8.80 6.88 2.77
C GLY A 89 -8.83 8.25 3.45
N GLY A 90 -7.66 8.84 3.71
CA GLY A 90 -7.54 10.11 4.39
C GLY A 90 -8.06 10.05 5.83
N ASP A 91 -8.75 11.12 6.26
CA ASP A 91 -9.17 11.27 7.65
C ASP A 91 -10.16 10.19 8.12
N SER A 92 -10.99 9.66 7.23
CA SER A 92 -11.94 8.58 7.58
C SER A 92 -11.23 7.29 8.02
N MET A 93 -10.00 7.06 7.56
CA MET A 93 -9.18 5.91 7.92
C MET A 93 -8.08 6.24 8.94
N ARG A 94 -8.00 7.45 9.47
CA ARG A 94 -6.88 7.93 10.29
C ARG A 94 -6.57 7.01 11.49
N LYS A 95 -7.61 6.52 12.17
CA LYS A 95 -7.46 5.60 13.31
C LYS A 95 -6.80 4.29 12.88
N ALA A 96 -7.27 3.69 11.79
CA ALA A 96 -6.71 2.45 11.24
C ALA A 96 -5.29 2.65 10.74
N LEU A 97 -5.02 3.74 10.01
CA LEU A 97 -3.69 4.10 9.54
C LEU A 97 -2.71 4.26 10.70
N THR A 98 -3.11 4.97 11.76
CA THR A 98 -2.27 5.15 12.95
C THR A 98 -1.95 3.82 13.63
N PHE A 99 -2.94 2.96 13.80
CA PHE A 99 -2.75 1.63 14.41
C PHE A 99 -1.85 0.74 13.55
N CYS A 100 -2.14 0.62 12.25
CA CYS A 100 -1.38 -0.22 11.32
C CYS A 100 0.08 0.24 11.12
N GLY A 101 0.35 1.52 11.32
CA GLY A 101 1.71 2.08 11.28
C GLY A 101 2.55 1.76 12.52
N LYS A 102 1.92 1.66 13.70
CA LYS A 102 2.60 1.47 14.99
C LYS A 102 2.71 0.01 15.43
N ASN A 103 1.77 -0.85 15.02
CA ASN A 103 1.67 -2.21 15.50
C ASN A 103 2.04 -3.23 14.41
N SER A 104 2.68 -4.33 14.80
CA SER A 104 3.03 -5.42 13.89
C SER A 104 1.87 -6.40 13.70
N GLY A 105 1.68 -6.88 12.47
CA GLY A 105 0.75 -7.98 12.19
C GLY A 105 1.23 -9.34 12.68
N ARG A 106 2.46 -9.42 13.27
CA ARG A 106 2.91 -10.60 14.00
C ARG A 106 2.22 -10.72 15.35
N ASP A 107 1.85 -9.57 15.96
CA ASP A 107 1.34 -9.48 17.31
C ASP A 107 -0.16 -9.17 17.37
N TYR A 108 -0.70 -8.57 16.30
CA TYR A 108 -2.09 -8.08 16.25
C TYR A 108 -2.80 -8.48 14.95
N ASP A 109 -4.05 -8.88 15.07
CA ASP A 109 -4.98 -8.94 13.93
C ASP A 109 -5.46 -7.51 13.62
N LYS A 110 -4.81 -6.88 12.65
CA LYS A 110 -5.06 -5.48 12.32
C LYS A 110 -6.48 -5.20 11.82
N VAL A 111 -7.10 -6.15 11.13
CA VAL A 111 -8.48 -6.05 10.67
C VAL A 111 -9.43 -6.00 11.86
N LYS A 112 -9.28 -6.95 12.79
CA LYS A 112 -10.09 -7.02 14.01
C LYS A 112 -9.92 -5.78 14.89
N GLU A 113 -8.68 -5.34 15.10
CA GLU A 113 -8.37 -4.21 15.99
C GLU A 113 -8.85 -2.87 15.43
N THR A 114 -8.89 -2.72 14.11
CA THR A 114 -9.25 -1.43 13.47
C THR A 114 -10.66 -1.40 12.93
N GLY A 115 -11.28 -2.57 12.72
CA GLY A 115 -12.61 -2.69 12.13
C GLY A 115 -12.68 -2.38 10.64
N ILE A 116 -11.53 -2.28 9.93
CA ILE A 116 -11.52 -2.11 8.48
C ILE A 116 -11.95 -3.38 7.78
N THR A 117 -12.60 -3.24 6.62
CA THR A 117 -13.20 -4.35 5.87
C THR A 117 -12.33 -4.72 4.68
N PRO A 118 -11.65 -5.87 4.69
CA PRO A 118 -10.88 -6.30 3.52
C PRO A 118 -11.82 -6.72 2.39
N LEU A 119 -11.50 -6.26 1.19
CA LEU A 119 -12.06 -6.73 -0.07
C LEU A 119 -10.95 -7.42 -0.86
N PHE A 120 -11.31 -8.40 -1.66
CA PHE A 120 -10.35 -9.24 -2.36
C PHE A 120 -10.52 -9.06 -3.87
N ASP A 121 -9.52 -8.45 -4.51
CA ASP A 121 -9.31 -8.59 -5.95
C ASP A 121 -8.60 -9.94 -6.18
N GLU A 122 -8.68 -10.50 -7.38
CA GLU A 122 -7.99 -11.76 -7.73
C GLU A 122 -6.48 -11.72 -7.45
N LYS A 123 -5.88 -10.53 -7.38
CA LYS A 123 -4.44 -10.32 -7.26
C LYS A 123 -3.98 -9.99 -5.85
N VAL A 124 -4.73 -9.15 -5.12
CA VAL A 124 -4.33 -8.65 -3.80
C VAL A 124 -5.51 -8.06 -3.03
N PRO A 125 -5.55 -8.18 -1.69
CA PRO A 125 -6.56 -7.50 -0.87
C PRO A 125 -6.39 -5.98 -0.84
N TYR A 126 -7.51 -5.27 -0.63
CA TYR A 126 -7.58 -3.83 -0.34
C TYR A 126 -8.72 -3.55 0.65
N PHE A 127 -9.03 -2.31 1.01
CA PHE A 127 -10.02 -2.02 2.05
C PHE A 127 -11.18 -1.16 1.55
N LYS A 128 -12.40 -1.56 1.95
CA LYS A 128 -13.68 -0.92 1.58
C LYS A 128 -13.75 0.56 1.98
N GLU A 129 -13.10 0.95 3.05
CA GLU A 129 -13.10 2.32 3.58
C GLU A 129 -12.24 3.28 2.74
N GLY A 130 -11.46 2.75 1.79
CA GLY A 130 -10.64 3.55 0.88
C GLY A 130 -11.47 4.45 -0.03
N LYS A 131 -10.91 5.60 -0.41
CA LYS A 131 -11.43 6.51 -1.43
C LYS A 131 -10.75 6.30 -2.78
N LEU A 132 -9.48 5.94 -2.74
CA LEU A 132 -8.66 5.58 -3.89
C LEU A 132 -7.91 4.30 -3.57
N ILE A 133 -7.98 3.34 -4.48
CA ILE A 133 -7.25 2.08 -4.41
C ILE A 133 -6.35 1.98 -5.64
N LEU A 134 -5.09 1.64 -5.44
CA LEU A 134 -4.17 1.29 -6.51
C LEU A 134 -3.77 -0.17 -6.37
N ILE A 135 -4.03 -0.98 -7.39
CA ILE A 135 -3.57 -2.37 -7.49
C ILE A 135 -2.30 -2.36 -8.34
N CYS A 136 -1.20 -2.83 -7.75
CA CYS A 136 0.12 -2.69 -8.34
C CYS A 136 0.81 -4.03 -8.51
N LYS A 137 1.35 -4.29 -9.70
CA LYS A 137 2.23 -5.42 -9.98
C LYS A 137 3.68 -5.02 -9.70
N LYS A 138 4.34 -5.74 -8.83
CA LYS A 138 5.74 -5.48 -8.46
C LYS A 138 6.66 -5.65 -9.68
N LEU A 139 7.46 -4.62 -9.97
CA LEU A 139 8.41 -4.60 -11.08
C LEU A 139 9.86 -4.56 -10.61
N TYR A 140 10.12 -3.90 -9.47
CA TYR A 140 11.48 -3.66 -9.00
C TYR A 140 11.53 -3.63 -7.48
N ARG A 141 12.61 -4.16 -6.94
CA ARG A 141 12.91 -4.18 -5.51
C ARG A 141 14.41 -3.94 -5.29
N GLN A 142 14.75 -2.97 -4.47
CA GLN A 142 16.14 -2.68 -4.11
C GLN A 142 16.24 -2.20 -2.66
N GLU A 143 17.24 -2.68 -1.95
CA GLU A 143 17.59 -2.17 -0.62
C GLU A 143 18.35 -0.86 -0.73
N MET A 144 17.98 0.13 0.08
CA MET A 144 18.82 1.32 0.31
C MET A 144 20.03 0.91 1.16
N ASN A 145 21.19 1.44 0.83
CA ASN A 145 22.42 1.20 1.58
C ASN A 145 23.07 2.53 1.98
N ALA A 146 23.85 2.53 3.06
CA ALA A 146 24.47 3.72 3.61
C ALA A 146 25.43 4.43 2.63
N GLU A 147 26.06 3.66 1.75
CA GLU A 147 27.06 4.18 0.81
C GLU A 147 26.45 5.06 -0.28
N SER A 148 25.19 4.78 -0.64
CA SER A 148 24.45 5.51 -1.68
C SER A 148 23.87 6.85 -1.22
N PHE A 149 23.90 7.17 0.08
CA PHE A 149 23.45 8.47 0.57
C PHE A 149 24.52 9.54 0.29
N ILE A 150 24.16 10.54 -0.49
CA ILE A 150 25.01 11.72 -0.75
C ILE A 150 24.97 12.64 0.47
N ASP A 151 23.76 12.94 0.97
CA ASP A 151 23.56 13.66 2.23
C ASP A 151 23.55 12.65 3.39
N LYS A 152 24.65 12.61 4.14
CA LYS A 152 24.82 11.67 5.25
C LYS A 152 23.95 12.01 6.47
N ASP A 153 23.50 13.26 6.63
CA ASP A 153 22.61 13.67 7.71
C ASP A 153 21.28 12.91 7.69
N ILE A 154 20.86 12.43 6.52
CA ILE A 154 19.65 11.60 6.38
C ILE A 154 19.81 10.29 7.14
N ILE A 155 21.00 9.69 7.13
CA ILE A 155 21.27 8.44 7.85
C ILE A 155 21.06 8.66 9.35
N ASP A 156 21.67 9.72 9.89
CA ASP A 156 21.59 10.01 11.33
C ASP A 156 20.16 10.32 11.77
N LYS A 157 19.40 11.04 10.94
CA LYS A 157 18.01 11.44 11.25
C LYS A 157 16.99 10.32 11.07
N CYS A 158 17.18 9.45 10.06
CA CYS A 158 16.14 8.50 9.64
C CYS A 158 16.52 7.03 9.83
N TYR A 159 17.81 6.71 9.97
CA TYR A 159 18.31 5.34 9.95
C TYR A 159 19.38 5.07 11.02
N SER A 160 19.28 5.75 12.18
CA SER A 160 20.20 5.55 13.30
C SER A 160 20.22 4.11 13.84
N ASP A 161 19.16 3.34 13.54
CA ASP A 161 18.99 1.92 13.88
C ASP A 161 19.43 0.97 12.74
N ASN A 162 19.96 1.48 11.63
CA ASN A 162 20.32 0.74 10.41
C ASN A 162 19.17 -0.02 9.74
N ASP A 163 17.90 0.28 10.09
CA ASP A 163 16.72 -0.32 9.46
C ASP A 163 16.35 0.42 8.17
N TYR A 164 17.18 0.23 7.14
CA TYR A 164 17.02 0.87 5.85
C TYR A 164 15.76 0.38 5.14
N HIS A 165 15.18 1.28 4.32
CA HIS A 165 14.03 0.92 3.50
C HIS A 165 14.43 0.06 2.30
N ILE A 166 13.51 -0.81 1.93
CA ILE A 166 13.45 -1.44 0.62
C ILE A 166 12.61 -0.53 -0.28
N ILE A 167 13.15 -0.17 -1.44
CA ILE A 167 12.41 0.50 -2.52
C ILE A 167 11.64 -0.57 -3.26
N VAL A 168 10.33 -0.41 -3.38
CA VAL A 168 9.49 -1.29 -4.20
C VAL A 168 8.76 -0.43 -5.22
N ILE A 169 8.89 -0.78 -6.50
CA ILE A 169 8.22 -0.10 -7.60
C ILE A 169 7.26 -1.10 -8.24
N GLY A 170 5.99 -0.72 -8.33
CA GLY A 170 4.94 -1.50 -8.96
C GLY A 170 4.26 -0.76 -10.10
N GLU A 171 3.96 -1.44 -11.19
CA GLU A 171 3.06 -0.95 -12.23
C GLU A 171 1.64 -0.87 -11.68
N ILE A 172 1.00 0.28 -11.82
CA ILE A 172 -0.41 0.46 -11.47
C ILE A 172 -1.24 -0.19 -12.56
N GLU A 173 -1.74 -1.39 -12.31
CA GLU A 173 -2.57 -2.13 -13.26
C GLU A 173 -4.05 -1.74 -13.15
N LYS A 174 -4.49 -1.29 -11.97
CA LYS A 174 -5.87 -0.87 -11.73
C LYS A 174 -5.91 0.28 -10.72
N ALA A 175 -6.73 1.27 -10.99
CA ALA A 175 -7.03 2.36 -10.08
C ALA A 175 -8.56 2.42 -9.87
N LEU A 176 -9.00 2.37 -8.61
CA LEU A 176 -10.40 2.35 -8.22
C LEU A 176 -10.69 3.58 -7.35
N ILE A 177 -11.75 4.30 -7.67
CA ILE A 177 -12.27 5.39 -6.82
C ILE A 177 -13.63 5.01 -6.26
N LYS A 178 -13.90 5.43 -5.03
CA LYS A 178 -15.20 5.25 -4.39
C LYS A 178 -16.19 6.24 -5.01
N GLU A 179 -17.37 5.74 -5.40
CA GLU A 179 -18.50 6.56 -5.89
C GLU A 179 -19.23 7.26 -4.74
#